data_b46571f5aefdc91df8da761572f716ee
#
_entry.id   b46571f5aefdc91df8da761572f716ee
#
_cell.length_a   1.000
_cell.length_b   1.000
_cell.length_c   1.000
_cell.angle_alpha   90.00
_cell.angle_beta   90.00
_cell.angle_gamma   90.00
#
_symmetry.space_group_name_H-M   'P 1'
#
loop_
_entity.id
_entity.type
_entity.pdbx_description
1 polymer ?
#
loop_
_entity_poly.entity_id
_entity_poly.type
_entity_poly.pdbx_seq_one_letter_code
_entity_poly.pdbx_strand_id
1 'polypeptide(L)'
;MTKEPVVAILGATGAVGQEFIRLIGERKFPYSKLKLLASYRSAGKKLTVNGQEYTVEEAKPESFDGVDIGLFAGGSISKELGPEAAKRGCVVIDNSSTFRMDPDVPLVVPEVNPEDIAWHKGIIANPNCSTIIMLMALKPIHDLSP
;
A
#
# COMPACT_ATOMS: atom_id res chain seq x y z
N MET A 1 -23.31 8.34 -5.41
CA MET A 1 -22.26 8.40 -4.36
C MET A 1 -21.30 7.25 -4.62
N THR A 2 -20.04 7.51 -4.89
CA THR A 2 -19.01 6.46 -4.99
C THR A 2 -18.84 5.84 -3.60
N LYS A 3 -18.92 4.53 -3.53
CA LYS A 3 -18.72 3.77 -2.27
C LYS A 3 -17.28 4.00 -1.80
N GLU A 4 -17.11 4.40 -0.54
CA GLU A 4 -15.79 4.52 0.05
C GLU A 4 -15.11 3.13 0.14
N PRO A 5 -13.81 3.03 -0.19
CA PRO A 5 -13.12 1.75 -0.25
C PRO A 5 -12.91 1.13 1.14
N VAL A 6 -12.83 -0.19 1.17
CA VAL A 6 -12.27 -0.94 2.29
C VAL A 6 -10.76 -0.99 2.10
N VAL A 7 -10.00 -0.49 3.08
CA VAL A 7 -8.54 -0.41 3.03
C VAL A 7 -7.91 -1.39 4.02
N ALA A 8 -6.85 -2.07 3.60
CA ALA A 8 -6.02 -2.87 4.48
C ALA A 8 -4.58 -2.35 4.48
N ILE A 9 -3.93 -2.31 5.65
CA ILE A 9 -2.50 -2.00 5.79
C ILE A 9 -1.79 -3.26 6.27
N LEU A 10 -0.97 -3.86 5.40
CA LEU A 10 -0.10 -4.97 5.76
C LEU A 10 1.23 -4.44 6.30
N GLY A 11 1.63 -4.93 7.46
CA GLY A 11 2.81 -4.43 8.18
C GLY A 11 2.50 -3.19 9.03
N ALA A 12 1.26 -3.07 9.51
CA ALA A 12 0.73 -1.91 10.24
C ALA A 12 1.55 -1.51 11.48
N THR A 13 2.27 -2.43 12.09
CA THR A 13 3.12 -2.17 13.28
C THR A 13 4.55 -1.78 12.94
N GLY A 14 4.96 -1.84 11.67
CA GLY A 14 6.26 -1.42 11.21
C GLY A 14 6.34 0.10 10.94
N ALA A 15 7.56 0.62 10.74
CA ALA A 15 7.76 2.07 10.53
C ALA A 15 6.97 2.61 9.33
N VAL A 16 7.00 1.92 8.18
CA VAL A 16 6.25 2.34 6.98
C VAL A 16 4.74 2.19 7.19
N GLY A 17 4.28 1.12 7.86
CA GLY A 17 2.87 0.94 8.17
C GLY A 17 2.32 2.02 9.10
N GLN A 18 3.09 2.45 10.09
CA GLN A 18 2.75 3.58 10.96
C GLN A 18 2.65 4.90 10.17
N GLU A 19 3.51 5.08 9.18
CA GLU A 19 3.46 6.25 8.31
C GLU A 19 2.23 6.24 7.41
N PHE A 20 1.80 5.10 6.89
CA PHE A 20 0.52 4.98 6.20
C PHE A 20 -0.65 5.37 7.10
N ILE A 21 -0.66 4.88 8.35
CA ILE A 21 -1.69 5.22 9.32
C ILE A 21 -1.74 6.73 9.57
N ARG A 22 -0.58 7.35 9.78
CA ARG A 22 -0.46 8.81 9.97
C ARG A 22 -1.00 9.58 8.76
N LEU A 23 -0.58 9.20 7.55
CA LEU A 23 -0.98 9.87 6.31
C LEU A 23 -2.47 9.70 5.97
N ILE A 24 -3.06 8.54 6.23
CA ILE A 24 -4.49 8.32 6.08
C ILE A 24 -5.26 9.33 6.93
N GLY A 25 -4.81 9.56 8.16
CA GLY A 25 -5.40 10.54 9.05
C GLY A 25 -5.21 11.98 8.59
N GLU A 26 -3.97 12.39 8.36
CA GLU A 26 -3.63 13.76 7.97
C GLU A 26 -4.28 14.19 6.65
N ARG A 27 -4.30 13.27 5.67
CA ARG A 27 -4.89 13.53 4.35
C ARG A 27 -6.40 13.28 4.30
N LYS A 28 -7.01 12.86 5.40
CA LYS A 28 -8.44 12.53 5.48
C LYS A 28 -8.85 11.59 4.34
N PHE A 29 -8.01 10.57 4.09
CA PHE A 29 -8.27 9.60 3.03
C PHE A 29 -9.60 8.89 3.31
N PRO A 30 -10.55 8.86 2.36
CA PRO A 30 -11.86 8.27 2.58
C PRO A 30 -11.77 6.74 2.62
N TYR A 31 -12.36 6.11 3.63
CA TYR A 31 -12.52 4.66 3.71
C TYR A 31 -13.77 4.29 4.50
N SER A 32 -14.45 3.25 4.07
CA SER A 32 -15.61 2.69 4.80
C SER A 32 -15.18 1.76 5.93
N LYS A 33 -14.04 1.09 5.77
CA LYS A 33 -13.45 0.18 6.76
C LYS A 33 -11.93 0.16 6.61
N LEU A 34 -11.23 0.10 7.74
CA LEU A 34 -9.78 -0.06 7.80
C LEU A 34 -9.44 -1.37 8.52
N LYS A 35 -8.58 -2.20 7.89
CA LYS A 35 -8.00 -3.39 8.48
C LYS A 35 -6.51 -3.18 8.71
N LEU A 36 -6.04 -3.41 9.93
CA LEU A 36 -4.63 -3.33 10.28
C LEU A 36 -4.08 -4.74 10.42
N LEU A 37 -3.18 -5.11 9.52
CA LEU A 37 -2.67 -6.47 9.38
C LEU A 37 -1.17 -6.51 9.70
N ALA A 38 -0.74 -7.54 10.44
CA ALA A 38 0.66 -7.78 10.74
C ALA A 38 0.93 -9.29 10.97
N SER A 39 2.17 -9.64 11.31
CA SER A 39 2.50 -11.01 11.68
C SER A 39 1.77 -11.43 12.95
N TYR A 40 1.68 -12.74 13.19
CA TYR A 40 1.09 -13.33 14.40
C TYR A 40 1.67 -12.74 15.71
N ARG A 41 2.96 -12.32 15.71
CA ARG A 41 3.62 -11.71 16.88
C ARG A 41 3.05 -10.35 17.26
N SER A 42 2.42 -9.69 16.32
CA SER A 42 1.84 -8.35 16.51
C SER A 42 0.31 -8.37 16.53
N ALA A 43 -0.30 -9.51 16.26
CA ALA A 43 -1.74 -9.68 16.37
C ALA A 43 -2.22 -9.40 17.79
N GLY A 44 -3.37 -8.75 17.93
CA GLY A 44 -3.96 -8.33 19.20
C GLY A 44 -3.45 -6.98 19.72
N LYS A 45 -2.39 -6.39 19.14
CA LYS A 45 -1.98 -5.02 19.47
C LYS A 45 -3.06 -4.03 19.06
N LYS A 46 -3.17 -2.95 19.82
CA LYS A 46 -4.10 -1.87 19.54
C LYS A 46 -3.35 -0.66 18.98
N LEU A 47 -3.89 -0.08 17.94
CA LEU A 47 -3.38 1.14 17.31
C LEU A 47 -4.51 2.14 17.16
N THR A 48 -4.21 3.42 17.35
CA THR A 48 -5.19 4.50 17.21
C THR A 48 -5.03 5.16 15.83
N VAL A 49 -6.13 5.25 15.11
CA VAL A 49 -6.21 5.95 13.82
C VAL A 49 -7.35 6.96 13.90
N ASN A 50 -7.08 8.24 13.68
CA ASN A 50 -8.09 9.32 13.77
C ASN A 50 -8.91 9.30 15.07
N GLY A 51 -8.27 8.97 16.20
CA GLY A 51 -8.95 8.90 17.50
C GLY A 51 -9.77 7.62 17.75
N GLN A 52 -9.86 6.71 16.77
CA GLN A 52 -10.51 5.41 16.89
C GLN A 52 -9.48 4.31 17.11
N GLU A 53 -9.76 3.40 18.03
CA GLU A 53 -8.92 2.25 18.32
C GLU A 53 -9.21 1.09 17.35
N TYR A 54 -8.15 0.52 16.80
CA TYR A 54 -8.17 -0.64 15.91
C TYR A 54 -7.32 -1.75 16.49
N THR A 55 -7.81 -2.98 16.44
CA THR A 55 -7.02 -4.16 16.80
C THR A 55 -6.29 -4.68 15.57
N VAL A 56 -4.99 -4.90 15.69
CA VAL A 56 -4.16 -5.50 14.66
C VAL A 56 -4.50 -6.99 14.52
N GLU A 57 -4.83 -7.41 13.31
CA GLU A 57 -5.15 -8.80 12.99
C GLU A 57 -3.92 -9.51 12.39
N GLU A 58 -3.86 -10.84 12.55
CA GLU A 58 -2.88 -11.65 11.85
C GLU A 58 -3.15 -11.62 10.34
N ALA A 59 -2.12 -11.31 9.55
CA ALA A 59 -2.23 -11.29 8.10
C ALA A 59 -2.31 -12.71 7.53
N LYS A 60 -3.41 -13.01 6.87
CA LYS A 60 -3.70 -14.27 6.16
C LYS A 60 -4.31 -13.95 4.81
N PRO A 61 -4.30 -14.88 3.83
CA PRO A 61 -4.99 -14.66 2.56
C PRO A 61 -6.43 -14.17 2.70
N GLU A 62 -7.19 -14.77 3.62
CA GLU A 62 -8.60 -14.44 3.86
C GLU A 62 -8.80 -13.04 4.46
N SER A 63 -7.75 -12.46 5.04
CA SER A 63 -7.81 -11.08 5.57
C SER A 63 -8.14 -10.06 4.48
N PHE A 64 -7.89 -10.40 3.21
CA PHE A 64 -8.14 -9.52 2.06
C PHE A 64 -9.52 -9.72 1.42
N ASP A 65 -10.36 -10.60 1.96
CA ASP A 65 -11.72 -10.75 1.48
C ASP A 65 -12.51 -9.44 1.67
N GLY A 66 -13.05 -8.93 0.56
CA GLY A 66 -13.79 -7.68 0.52
C GLY A 66 -12.95 -6.41 0.75
N VAL A 67 -11.63 -6.49 0.61
CA VAL A 67 -10.71 -5.34 0.63
C VAL A 67 -10.58 -4.79 -0.79
N ASP A 68 -10.77 -3.49 -0.95
CA ASP A 68 -10.63 -2.81 -2.24
C ASP A 68 -9.17 -2.38 -2.48
N ILE A 69 -8.48 -1.85 -1.44
CA ILE A 69 -7.10 -1.35 -1.54
C ILE A 69 -6.24 -1.93 -0.42
N GLY A 70 -5.11 -2.53 -0.77
CA GLY A 70 -4.10 -3.03 0.15
C GLY A 70 -2.81 -2.20 0.09
N LEU A 71 -2.46 -1.52 1.19
CA LEU A 71 -1.18 -0.83 1.34
C LEU A 71 -0.18 -1.78 1.99
N PHE A 72 0.79 -2.26 1.23
CA PHE A 72 1.72 -3.29 1.68
C PHE A 72 3.06 -2.69 2.11
N ALA A 73 3.41 -2.92 3.37
CA ALA A 73 4.71 -2.62 3.98
C ALA A 73 5.29 -3.88 4.67
N GLY A 74 4.90 -5.05 4.18
CA GLY A 74 5.18 -6.34 4.82
C GLY A 74 6.56 -6.95 4.50
N GLY A 75 7.39 -6.30 3.70
CA GLY A 75 8.67 -6.88 3.28
C GLY A 75 8.48 -8.21 2.52
N SER A 76 9.15 -9.27 2.95
CA SER A 76 9.10 -10.58 2.26
C SER A 76 7.72 -11.24 2.21
N ILE A 77 6.84 -10.95 3.15
CA ILE A 77 5.47 -11.50 3.17
C ILE A 77 4.61 -10.93 2.03
N SER A 78 4.99 -9.78 1.45
CA SER A 78 4.32 -9.22 0.27
C SER A 78 4.37 -10.20 -0.91
N LYS A 79 5.44 -10.99 -1.03
CA LYS A 79 5.59 -11.99 -2.11
C LYS A 79 4.51 -13.07 -2.05
N GLU A 80 4.13 -13.46 -0.85
CA GLU A 80 3.11 -14.49 -0.62
C GLU A 80 1.72 -13.90 -0.69
N LEU A 81 1.46 -12.83 0.06
CA LEU A 81 0.12 -12.28 0.23
C LEU A 81 -0.31 -11.34 -0.90
N GLY A 82 0.61 -10.73 -1.65
CA GLY A 82 0.28 -9.83 -2.75
C GLY A 82 -0.57 -10.50 -3.84
N PRO A 83 -0.12 -11.62 -4.43
CA PRO A 83 -0.91 -12.34 -5.42
C PRO A 83 -2.23 -12.88 -4.87
N GLU A 84 -2.24 -13.31 -3.61
CA GLU A 84 -3.46 -13.81 -2.96
C GLU A 84 -4.49 -12.70 -2.72
N ALA A 85 -4.05 -11.51 -2.34
CA ALA A 85 -4.91 -10.33 -2.22
C ALA A 85 -5.46 -9.90 -3.58
N ALA A 86 -4.61 -9.86 -4.61
CA ALA A 86 -5.02 -9.51 -5.97
C ALA A 86 -6.06 -10.48 -6.54
N LYS A 87 -5.91 -11.79 -6.34
CA LYS A 87 -6.92 -12.80 -6.72
C LYS A 87 -8.29 -12.58 -6.07
N ARG A 88 -8.33 -11.94 -4.89
CA ARG A 88 -9.55 -11.59 -4.16
C ARG A 88 -10.15 -10.24 -4.57
N GLY A 89 -9.59 -9.61 -5.60
CA GLY A 89 -10.04 -8.31 -6.12
C GLY A 89 -9.47 -7.09 -5.40
N CYS A 90 -8.52 -7.28 -4.50
CA CYS A 90 -7.81 -6.19 -3.85
C CYS A 90 -6.76 -5.60 -4.81
N VAL A 91 -6.72 -4.28 -4.95
CA VAL A 91 -5.60 -3.60 -5.61
C VAL A 91 -4.50 -3.41 -4.58
N VAL A 92 -3.38 -4.09 -4.78
CA VAL A 92 -2.21 -4.05 -3.90
C VAL A 92 -1.26 -2.95 -4.34
N ILE A 93 -0.90 -2.06 -3.43
CA ILE A 93 0.16 -1.06 -3.59
C ILE A 93 1.31 -1.50 -2.68
N ASP A 94 2.38 -2.05 -3.29
CA ASP A 94 3.49 -2.66 -2.55
C ASP A 94 4.70 -1.75 -2.44
N ASN A 95 5.09 -1.45 -1.21
CA ASN A 95 6.31 -0.68 -0.89
C ASN A 95 7.56 -1.54 -0.70
N SER A 96 7.44 -2.87 -0.79
CA SER A 96 8.62 -3.74 -0.74
C SER A 96 9.37 -3.74 -2.07
N SER A 97 10.53 -4.39 -2.10
CA SER A 97 11.27 -4.58 -3.36
C SER A 97 10.78 -5.78 -4.18
N THR A 98 9.78 -6.50 -3.69
CA THR A 98 9.38 -7.81 -4.21
C THR A 98 8.99 -7.78 -5.68
N PHE A 99 8.18 -6.81 -6.08
CA PHE A 99 7.59 -6.76 -7.42
C PHE A 99 8.22 -5.71 -8.34
N ARG A 100 9.23 -4.96 -7.87
CA ARG A 100 9.81 -3.83 -8.64
C ARG A 100 10.44 -4.24 -9.96
N MET A 101 10.94 -5.46 -10.07
CA MET A 101 11.59 -5.99 -11.28
C MET A 101 10.70 -6.96 -12.06
N ASP A 102 9.44 -7.10 -11.66
CA ASP A 102 8.48 -7.94 -12.35
C ASP A 102 7.92 -7.19 -13.57
N PRO A 103 8.11 -7.70 -14.80
CA PRO A 103 7.66 -7.04 -16.03
C PRO A 103 6.13 -6.94 -16.14
N ASP A 104 5.40 -7.74 -15.38
CA ASP A 104 3.93 -7.74 -15.34
C ASP A 104 3.34 -6.82 -14.25
N VAL A 105 4.20 -6.12 -13.50
CA VAL A 105 3.79 -5.21 -12.42
C VAL A 105 4.28 -3.80 -12.69
N PRO A 106 3.40 -2.80 -12.82
CA PRO A 106 3.83 -1.42 -13.02
C PRO A 106 4.59 -0.89 -11.80
N LEU A 107 5.73 -0.26 -12.06
CA LEU A 107 6.52 0.48 -11.08
C LEU A 107 6.17 1.96 -11.19
N VAL A 108 5.41 2.50 -10.24
CA VAL A 108 4.75 3.80 -10.40
C VAL A 108 5.20 4.82 -9.35
N VAL A 109 5.53 6.02 -9.83
CA VAL A 109 5.56 7.26 -9.06
C VAL A 109 4.49 8.17 -9.66
N PRO A 110 3.39 8.49 -8.94
CA PRO A 110 2.25 9.21 -9.51
C PRO A 110 2.59 10.55 -10.17
N GLU A 111 3.62 11.23 -9.70
CA GLU A 111 4.09 12.51 -10.26
C GLU A 111 4.98 12.33 -11.50
N VAL A 112 5.34 11.09 -11.85
CA VAL A 112 6.27 10.79 -12.96
C VAL A 112 5.57 10.04 -14.08
N ASN A 113 4.88 8.95 -13.75
CA ASN A 113 4.26 8.03 -14.71
C ASN A 113 2.90 7.51 -14.22
N PRO A 114 1.92 8.39 -13.90
CA PRO A 114 0.62 7.97 -13.39
C PRO A 114 -0.18 7.10 -14.37
N GLU A 115 0.07 7.24 -15.68
CA GLU A 115 -0.56 6.47 -16.74
C GLU A 115 -0.27 4.97 -16.64
N ASP A 116 0.88 4.59 -16.09
CA ASP A 116 1.26 3.19 -15.93
C ASP A 116 0.38 2.42 -14.94
N ILE A 117 -0.38 3.12 -14.11
CA ILE A 117 -1.39 2.49 -13.25
C ILE A 117 -2.43 1.73 -14.09
N ALA A 118 -2.75 2.21 -15.29
CA ALA A 118 -3.84 1.65 -16.10
C ALA A 118 -3.64 0.20 -16.53
N TRP A 119 -2.39 -0.29 -16.57
CA TRP A 119 -2.11 -1.67 -17.01
C TRP A 119 -1.82 -2.66 -15.86
N HIS A 120 -2.01 -2.25 -14.58
CA HIS A 120 -1.83 -3.16 -13.46
C HIS A 120 -2.76 -4.39 -13.54
N LYS A 121 -2.25 -5.52 -13.09
CA LYS A 121 -3.00 -6.80 -12.97
C LYS A 121 -3.36 -7.11 -11.51
N GLY A 122 -3.67 -6.09 -10.72
CA GLY A 122 -4.00 -6.19 -9.30
C GLY A 122 -2.86 -5.82 -8.35
N ILE A 123 -1.63 -5.68 -8.84
CA ILE A 123 -0.47 -5.25 -8.04
C ILE A 123 0.17 -4.04 -8.71
N ILE A 124 0.54 -3.05 -7.90
CA ILE A 124 1.30 -1.85 -8.29
C ILE A 124 2.51 -1.78 -7.36
N ALA A 125 3.70 -1.72 -7.94
CA ALA A 125 4.94 -1.58 -7.16
C ALA A 125 5.28 -0.11 -6.95
N ASN A 126 5.70 0.23 -5.74
CA ASN A 126 6.20 1.54 -5.38
C ASN A 126 7.74 1.50 -5.34
N PRO A 127 8.46 2.44 -5.99
CA PRO A 127 9.92 2.46 -5.99
C PRO A 127 10.54 2.64 -4.60
N ASN A 128 11.86 2.54 -4.55
CA ASN A 128 12.61 2.84 -3.33
C ASN A 128 12.35 4.29 -2.88
N CYS A 129 12.22 4.50 -1.56
CA CYS A 129 11.91 5.80 -0.97
C CYS A 129 12.89 6.91 -1.39
N SER A 130 14.21 6.62 -1.40
CA SER A 130 15.23 7.59 -1.83
C SER A 130 15.09 7.94 -3.32
N THR A 131 14.71 6.97 -4.16
CA THR A 131 14.43 7.20 -5.58
C THR A 131 13.24 8.14 -5.75
N ILE A 132 12.15 7.92 -5.03
CA ILE A 132 10.96 8.78 -5.09
C ILE A 132 11.30 10.20 -4.68
N ILE A 133 12.01 10.38 -3.56
CA ILE A 133 12.43 11.71 -3.06
C ILE A 133 13.27 12.43 -4.12
N MET A 134 14.23 11.74 -4.74
CA MET A 134 15.07 12.28 -5.79
C MET A 134 14.23 12.70 -7.02
N LEU A 135 13.28 11.88 -7.42
CA LEU A 135 12.42 12.16 -8.58
C LEU A 135 11.52 13.38 -8.37
N MET A 136 11.10 13.69 -7.15
CA MET A 136 10.33 14.90 -6.86
C MET A 136 11.10 16.18 -7.22
N ALA A 137 12.43 16.16 -7.08
CA ALA A 137 13.28 17.28 -7.46
C ALA A 137 13.66 17.23 -8.94
N LEU A 138 13.98 16.04 -9.48
CA LEU A 138 14.50 15.89 -10.84
C LEU A 138 13.42 15.96 -11.93
N LYS A 139 12.21 15.47 -11.67
CA LYS A 139 11.14 15.44 -12.68
C LYS A 139 10.80 16.81 -13.24
N PRO A 140 10.58 17.86 -12.44
CA PRO A 140 10.34 19.21 -12.98
C PRO A 140 11.50 19.76 -13.80
N ILE A 141 12.75 19.45 -13.41
CA ILE A 141 13.94 19.88 -14.13
C ILE A 141 14.02 19.17 -15.49
N HIS A 142 13.80 17.87 -15.49
CA HIS A 142 13.79 17.07 -16.72
C HIS A 142 12.70 17.53 -17.70
N ASP A 143 11.52 17.91 -17.20
CA ASP A 143 10.42 18.40 -18.06
C ASP A 143 10.75 19.74 -18.73
N LEU A 144 11.61 20.54 -18.12
CA LEU A 144 12.05 21.82 -18.66
C LEU A 144 13.26 21.69 -19.60
N SER A 145 14.11 20.68 -19.37
CA SER A 145 15.36 20.47 -20.13
C SER A 145 15.70 18.97 -20.11
N PRO A 146 15.03 18.19 -20.99
CA PRO A 146 15.26 16.75 -21.10
C PRO A 146 16.62 16.39 -21.68
#